data_46ea1e1fcd3fb302049e2041bc307bfa
#
_entry.id   46ea1e1fcd3fb302049e2041bc307bfa
#
_cell.length_a   1.000
_cell.length_b   1.000
_cell.length_c   1.000
_cell.angle_alpha   90.00
_cell.angle_beta   90.00
_cell.angle_gamma   90.00
#
_symmetry.space_group_name_H-M   'P 1'
#
loop_
_entity.id
_entity.type
_entity.pdbx_description
1 polymer ?
#
loop_
_entity_poly.entity_id
_entity_poly.type
_entity_poly.pdbx_seq_one_letter_code
_entity_poly.pdbx_strand_id
1 'polypeptide(L)'
;MELFKVMNLPDGHLLQNGKYRLTHVVGQGGFGITYRGVWYTEVKGSLGTVKTEVPICVKEYFFKDYCYREPGSQAVKVHSETGKVLFNKFKEKLIKEAKILSEVHHPYIVNVLEVFEENNTAYIAMEYISGFSLKYMLEKNGILPEATVLKYVRQIGEALQFVHDKSILHLDIKPSNILIDKNGNARLIDFGVSKRYDIEQEETSTTMLTLSKGFASIEQYDNEGTQVFSPRPDIYSLGATMYNLLTC
;
A
#
# COMPACT_ATOMS: atom_id res chain seq x y z
N MET A 1 2.90 25.64 11.26
CA MET A 1 2.48 25.12 9.95
C MET A 1 3.64 24.89 8.96
N GLU A 2 4.87 25.25 9.28
CA GLU A 2 6.04 25.09 8.38
C GLU A 2 6.83 23.79 8.55
N LEU A 3 6.80 23.14 9.71
CA LEU A 3 7.56 21.88 9.94
C LEU A 3 7.06 20.68 9.13
N PHE A 4 5.79 20.67 8.68
CA PHE A 4 5.25 19.56 7.91
C PHE A 4 5.68 19.55 6.43
N LYS A 5 6.13 20.67 5.89
CA LYS A 5 6.58 20.77 4.48
C LYS A 5 7.95 20.13 4.21
N VAL A 6 8.73 19.89 5.24
CA VAL A 6 10.12 19.40 5.12
C VAL A 6 10.20 17.86 5.00
N MET A 7 9.12 17.14 5.30
CA MET A 7 9.13 15.67 5.26
C MET A 7 8.98 15.09 3.86
N ASN A 8 8.32 15.79 2.96
CA ASN A 8 8.03 15.31 1.62
C ASN A 8 9.15 15.64 0.64
N LEU A 9 9.37 14.77 -0.35
CA LEU A 9 10.15 15.12 -1.53
C LEU A 9 9.42 16.20 -2.34
N PRO A 10 10.17 17.14 -2.97
CA PRO A 10 9.54 18.22 -3.73
C PRO A 10 8.86 17.70 -5.01
N ASP A 11 7.86 18.45 -5.48
CA ASP A 11 7.25 18.22 -6.78
C ASP A 11 8.33 18.32 -7.88
N GLY A 12 8.26 17.41 -8.84
CA GLY A 12 9.25 17.29 -9.90
C GLY A 12 10.50 16.47 -9.54
N HIS A 13 10.60 15.96 -8.30
CA HIS A 13 11.73 15.13 -7.87
C HIS A 13 11.87 13.88 -8.74
N LEU A 14 13.11 13.59 -9.14
CA LEU A 14 13.44 12.44 -9.98
C LEU A 14 14.00 11.30 -9.12
N LEU A 15 13.52 10.09 -9.37
CA LEU A 15 14.00 8.84 -8.76
C LEU A 15 14.50 7.89 -9.85
N GLN A 16 15.37 6.95 -9.48
CA GLN A 16 15.95 5.95 -10.38
C GLN A 16 16.56 6.58 -11.65
N ASN A 17 17.48 7.54 -11.46
CA ASN A 17 18.13 8.25 -12.55
C ASN A 17 17.14 8.87 -13.57
N GLY A 18 16.01 9.39 -13.09
CA GLY A 18 15.01 10.03 -13.94
C GLY A 18 13.97 9.11 -14.56
N LYS A 19 13.97 7.81 -14.21
CA LYS A 19 12.94 6.86 -14.64
C LYS A 19 11.55 7.25 -14.12
N TYR A 20 11.49 7.75 -12.88
CA TYR A 20 10.26 8.21 -12.24
C TYR A 20 10.37 9.69 -11.87
N ARG A 21 9.32 10.46 -12.14
CA ARG A 21 9.19 11.85 -11.71
C ARG A 21 7.97 11.97 -10.80
N LEU A 22 8.17 12.41 -9.56
CA LEU A 22 7.10 12.68 -8.62
C LEU A 22 6.37 13.96 -8.99
N THR A 23 5.05 14.01 -8.83
CA THR A 23 4.26 15.22 -9.15
C THR A 23 3.69 15.89 -7.91
N HIS A 24 3.06 15.14 -7.01
CA HIS A 24 2.54 15.66 -5.74
C HIS A 24 2.24 14.52 -4.76
N VAL A 25 2.13 14.86 -3.48
CA VAL A 25 1.71 13.92 -2.43
C VAL A 25 0.22 13.66 -2.55
N VAL A 26 -0.17 12.38 -2.57
CA VAL A 26 -1.58 11.92 -2.57
C VAL A 26 -2.03 11.35 -1.23
N GLY A 27 -1.10 10.96 -0.39
CA GLY A 27 -1.40 10.45 0.95
C GLY A 27 -0.17 10.36 1.85
N GLN A 28 -0.40 10.45 3.15
CA GLN A 28 0.63 10.29 4.17
C GLN A 28 0.07 9.53 5.36
N GLY A 29 0.77 8.48 5.75
CA GLY A 29 0.44 7.63 6.89
C GLY A 29 1.57 7.55 7.93
N GLY A 30 1.41 6.71 8.94
CA GLY A 30 2.43 6.49 9.97
C GLY A 30 3.73 5.90 9.43
N PHE A 31 3.65 5.09 8.38
CA PHE A 31 4.77 4.30 7.84
C PHE A 31 5.24 4.76 6.46
N GLY A 32 4.61 5.75 5.86
CA GLY A 32 5.03 6.18 4.53
C GLY A 32 4.28 7.34 3.94
N ILE A 33 4.83 7.83 2.85
CA ILE A 33 4.31 8.93 2.03
C ILE A 33 4.04 8.37 0.65
N THR A 34 2.83 8.60 0.14
CA THR A 34 2.44 8.18 -1.21
C THR A 34 2.41 9.39 -2.13
N TYR A 35 3.14 9.31 -3.22
CA TYR A 35 3.20 10.32 -4.26
C TYR A 35 2.50 9.83 -5.52
N ARG A 36 1.86 10.74 -6.23
CA ARG A 36 1.59 10.56 -7.64
C ARG A 36 2.84 10.88 -8.43
N GLY A 37 3.04 10.20 -9.55
CA GLY A 37 4.16 10.46 -10.43
C GLY A 37 3.91 9.96 -11.85
N VAL A 38 4.93 10.06 -12.66
CA VAL A 38 4.99 9.51 -14.01
C VAL A 38 6.24 8.65 -14.18
N TRP A 39 6.06 7.55 -14.87
CA TRP A 39 7.13 6.69 -15.35
C TRP A 39 7.43 7.01 -16.80
N TYR A 40 8.67 7.40 -17.06
CA TYR A 40 9.18 7.60 -18.42
C TYR A 40 9.59 6.26 -19.01
N THR A 41 8.89 5.81 -20.02
CA THR A 41 9.19 4.55 -20.72
C THR A 41 9.22 4.74 -22.23
N GLU A 42 9.78 3.78 -22.94
CA GLU A 42 9.86 3.77 -24.37
C GLU A 42 9.05 2.62 -24.95
N VAL A 43 8.12 2.94 -25.82
CA VAL A 43 7.35 1.95 -26.58
C VAL A 43 7.98 1.81 -27.97
N LYS A 44 8.51 0.62 -28.27
CA LYS A 44 9.07 0.27 -29.58
C LYS A 44 7.96 -0.25 -30.48
N GLY A 45 7.77 0.39 -31.60
CA GLY A 45 6.85 -0.03 -32.66
C GLY A 45 7.56 -0.20 -34.02
N SER A 46 6.84 -0.67 -35.03
CA SER A 46 7.37 -0.85 -36.42
C SER A 46 7.82 0.47 -37.06
N LEU A 47 7.31 1.60 -36.57
CA LEU A 47 7.64 2.94 -37.08
C LEU A 47 8.66 3.71 -36.21
N GLY A 48 9.28 3.04 -35.22
CA GLY A 48 10.28 3.64 -34.35
C GLY A 48 9.93 3.54 -32.87
N THR A 49 10.68 4.27 -32.03
CA THR A 49 10.51 4.30 -30.57
C THR A 49 9.81 5.61 -30.17
N VAL A 50 8.75 5.48 -29.37
CA VAL A 50 8.02 6.62 -28.80
C VAL A 50 8.24 6.65 -27.31
N LYS A 51 8.70 7.79 -26.79
CA LYS A 51 8.72 8.05 -25.34
C LYS A 51 7.31 8.33 -24.86
N THR A 52 6.91 7.70 -23.79
CA THR A 52 5.59 7.86 -23.21
C THR A 52 5.68 8.06 -21.69
N GLU A 53 4.69 8.77 -21.15
CA GLU A 53 4.52 8.98 -19.73
C GLU A 53 3.38 8.09 -19.23
N VAL A 54 3.68 7.20 -18.31
CA VAL A 54 2.68 6.33 -17.67
C VAL A 54 2.42 6.85 -16.24
N PRO A 55 1.17 7.19 -15.89
CA PRO A 55 0.87 7.62 -14.53
C PRO A 55 1.08 6.47 -13.54
N ILE A 56 1.76 6.76 -12.44
CA ILE A 56 2.08 5.82 -11.37
C ILE A 56 1.80 6.42 -9.99
N CYS A 57 1.77 5.55 -8.98
CA CYS A 57 1.97 5.90 -7.59
C CYS A 57 3.33 5.42 -7.12
N VAL A 58 3.99 6.21 -6.26
CA VAL A 58 5.23 5.81 -5.58
C VAL A 58 5.00 5.94 -4.08
N LYS A 59 5.12 4.84 -3.36
CA LYS A 59 5.08 4.83 -1.90
C LYS A 59 6.50 4.83 -1.37
N GLU A 60 6.84 5.87 -0.59
CA GLU A 60 8.09 6.00 0.12
C GLU A 60 7.93 5.43 1.52
N TYR A 61 8.85 4.57 1.97
CA TYR A 61 8.94 4.18 3.35
C TYR A 61 9.46 5.37 4.18
N PHE A 62 8.61 5.91 5.05
CA PHE A 62 8.91 7.06 5.89
C PHE A 62 8.22 6.91 7.25
N PHE A 63 8.93 6.29 8.19
CA PHE A 63 8.39 6.02 9.52
C PHE A 63 8.65 7.24 10.41
N LYS A 64 7.73 8.21 10.37
CA LYS A 64 7.86 9.54 10.96
C LYS A 64 8.28 9.57 12.44
N ASP A 65 7.98 8.52 13.20
CA ASP A 65 8.34 8.42 14.62
C ASP A 65 9.82 8.05 14.82
N TYR A 66 10.50 7.54 13.79
CA TYR A 66 11.91 7.12 13.84
C TYR A 66 12.81 7.88 12.89
N CYS A 67 12.24 8.54 11.88
CA CYS A 67 13.05 9.21 10.86
C CYS A 67 12.55 10.62 10.53
N TYR A 68 13.43 11.38 9.90
CA TYR A 68 13.19 12.74 9.45
C TYR A 68 13.97 13.03 8.16
N ARG A 69 13.67 14.15 7.54
CA ARG A 69 14.45 14.72 6.43
C ARG A 69 14.82 16.14 6.76
N GLU A 70 16.10 16.49 6.55
CA GLU A 70 16.55 17.87 6.73
C GLU A 70 16.07 18.76 5.57
N PRO A 71 15.85 20.06 5.82
CA PRO A 71 15.55 21.01 4.76
C PRO A 71 16.62 20.98 3.67
N GLY A 72 16.20 20.83 2.41
CA GLY A 72 17.10 20.75 1.26
C GLY A 72 17.80 19.41 1.05
N SER A 73 17.63 18.45 1.97
CA SER A 73 18.12 17.07 1.79
C SER A 73 17.04 16.19 1.21
N GLN A 74 17.44 15.23 0.39
CA GLN A 74 16.57 14.15 -0.14
C GLN A 74 16.66 12.90 0.73
N ALA A 75 17.80 12.70 1.40
CA ALA A 75 18.08 11.52 2.19
C ALA A 75 17.29 11.51 3.52
N VAL A 76 16.74 10.37 3.85
CA VAL A 76 16.13 10.10 5.15
C VAL A 76 17.22 9.89 6.20
N LYS A 77 17.04 10.51 7.36
CA LYS A 77 17.89 10.35 8.55
C LYS A 77 17.07 9.75 9.69
N VAL A 78 17.70 8.96 10.53
CA VAL A 78 17.06 8.33 11.69
C VAL A 78 17.47 9.09 12.96
N HIS A 79 16.53 9.26 13.89
CA HIS A 79 16.72 10.08 15.11
C HIS A 79 17.78 9.51 16.09
N SER A 80 17.95 8.18 16.13
CA SER A 80 18.85 7.51 17.10
C SER A 80 19.41 6.20 16.55
N GLU A 81 20.52 5.72 17.10
CA GLU A 81 21.07 4.42 16.72
C GLU A 81 20.12 3.25 17.03
N THR A 82 19.39 3.31 18.15
CA THR A 82 18.37 2.32 18.48
C THR A 82 17.21 2.35 17.46
N GLY A 83 16.77 3.55 17.08
CA GLY A 83 15.76 3.73 16.04
C GLY A 83 16.21 3.22 14.67
N LYS A 84 17.53 3.30 14.38
CA LYS A 84 18.11 2.82 13.13
C LYS A 84 17.97 1.30 12.94
N VAL A 85 18.14 0.53 14.02
CA VAL A 85 17.95 -0.93 13.98
C VAL A 85 16.50 -1.26 13.62
N LEU A 86 15.54 -0.61 14.29
CA LEU A 86 14.11 -0.82 14.01
C LEU A 86 13.71 -0.31 12.62
N PHE A 87 14.17 0.87 12.23
CA PHE A 87 13.91 1.44 10.90
C PHE A 87 14.38 0.50 9.79
N ASN A 88 15.62 -0.02 9.90
CA ASN A 88 16.17 -0.93 8.90
C ASN A 88 15.41 -2.27 8.88
N LYS A 89 15.08 -2.84 10.04
CA LYS A 89 14.29 -4.08 10.13
C LYS A 89 12.95 -3.93 9.41
N PHE A 90 12.21 -2.85 9.65
CA PHE A 90 10.93 -2.61 9.01
C PHE A 90 11.06 -2.28 7.51
N LYS A 91 12.14 -1.56 7.12
CA LYS A 91 12.45 -1.29 5.71
C LYS A 91 12.71 -2.58 4.93
N GLU A 92 13.58 -3.46 5.45
CA GLU A 92 13.89 -4.76 4.83
C GLU A 92 12.65 -5.64 4.69
N LYS A 93 11.78 -5.64 5.71
CA LYS A 93 10.52 -6.34 5.66
C LYS A 93 9.62 -5.81 4.54
N LEU A 94 9.41 -4.49 4.48
CA LEU A 94 8.60 -3.85 3.45
C LEU A 94 9.12 -4.20 2.04
N ILE A 95 10.44 -4.18 1.83
CA ILE A 95 11.07 -4.55 0.57
C ILE A 95 10.77 -6.02 0.24
N LYS A 96 10.92 -6.92 1.20
CA LYS A 96 10.65 -8.35 1.00
C LYS A 96 9.19 -8.59 0.61
N GLU A 97 8.25 -8.00 1.33
CA GLU A 97 6.82 -8.14 1.05
C GLU A 97 6.43 -7.52 -0.30
N ALA A 98 6.95 -6.32 -0.61
CA ALA A 98 6.67 -5.68 -1.88
C ALA A 98 7.25 -6.44 -3.09
N LYS A 99 8.41 -7.10 -2.95
CA LYS A 99 8.96 -7.99 -3.98
C LYS A 99 8.04 -9.18 -4.23
N ILE A 100 7.46 -9.77 -3.19
CA ILE A 100 6.49 -10.86 -3.34
C ILE A 100 5.25 -10.37 -4.07
N LEU A 101 4.75 -9.18 -3.71
CA LEU A 101 3.58 -8.58 -4.37
C LEU A 101 3.86 -8.18 -5.81
N SER A 102 5.10 -7.91 -6.20
CA SER A 102 5.44 -7.66 -7.61
C SER A 102 5.25 -8.87 -8.52
N GLU A 103 5.17 -10.07 -7.93
CA GLU A 103 4.86 -11.32 -8.65
C GLU A 103 3.34 -11.64 -8.65
N VAL A 104 2.55 -10.85 -7.92
CA VAL A 104 1.09 -11.01 -7.80
C VAL A 104 0.40 -10.20 -8.90
N HIS A 105 -0.21 -10.88 -9.85
CA HIS A 105 -1.01 -10.25 -10.89
C HIS A 105 -2.46 -10.71 -10.78
N HIS A 106 -3.35 -9.80 -10.39
CA HIS A 106 -4.77 -10.08 -10.23
C HIS A 106 -5.60 -8.84 -10.59
N PRO A 107 -6.75 -8.98 -11.29
CA PRO A 107 -7.54 -7.83 -11.76
C PRO A 107 -8.05 -6.91 -10.64
N TYR A 108 -8.16 -7.42 -9.41
CA TYR A 108 -8.66 -6.67 -8.26
C TYR A 108 -7.57 -6.35 -7.21
N ILE A 109 -6.29 -6.45 -7.59
CA ILE A 109 -5.15 -6.06 -6.76
C ILE A 109 -4.34 -5.02 -7.54
N VAL A 110 -3.81 -4.02 -6.86
CA VAL A 110 -2.88 -3.04 -7.46
C VAL A 110 -1.58 -3.73 -7.90
N ASN A 111 -1.13 -3.47 -9.12
CA ASN A 111 0.14 -4.01 -9.60
C ASN A 111 1.32 -3.22 -9.03
N VAL A 112 2.25 -3.93 -8.39
CA VAL A 112 3.57 -3.42 -8.02
C VAL A 112 4.47 -3.53 -9.25
N LEU A 113 5.05 -2.40 -9.68
CA LEU A 113 5.90 -2.32 -10.86
C LEU A 113 7.36 -2.55 -10.51
N GLU A 114 7.82 -1.96 -9.41
CA GLU A 114 9.21 -2.03 -8.97
C GLU A 114 9.35 -1.70 -7.49
N VAL A 115 10.37 -2.28 -6.86
CA VAL A 115 10.80 -1.97 -5.50
C VAL A 115 12.28 -1.64 -5.54
N PHE A 116 12.67 -0.48 -5.01
CA PHE A 116 14.05 -0.01 -5.04
C PHE A 116 14.43 0.79 -3.80
N GLU A 117 15.73 0.92 -3.56
CA GLU A 117 16.28 1.74 -2.48
C GLU A 117 16.98 2.96 -3.06
N GLU A 118 16.69 4.12 -2.50
CA GLU A 118 17.30 5.42 -2.80
C GLU A 118 17.10 6.33 -1.60
N ASN A 119 17.85 7.42 -1.46
CA ASN A 119 17.69 8.40 -0.39
C ASN A 119 17.69 7.82 1.05
N ASN A 120 18.45 6.75 1.29
CA ASN A 120 18.50 5.99 2.55
C ASN A 120 17.15 5.38 2.99
N THR A 121 16.23 5.19 2.06
CA THR A 121 14.92 4.57 2.29
C THR A 121 14.55 3.63 1.16
N ALA A 122 13.34 3.11 1.17
CA ALA A 122 12.80 2.24 0.13
C ALA A 122 11.56 2.86 -0.52
N TYR A 123 11.40 2.56 -1.80
CA TYR A 123 10.28 3.01 -2.62
C TYR A 123 9.60 1.81 -3.27
N ILE A 124 8.28 1.89 -3.38
CA ILE A 124 7.46 0.94 -4.14
C ILE A 124 6.75 1.73 -5.22
N ALA A 125 7.14 1.50 -6.48
CA ALA A 125 6.41 2.01 -7.64
C ALA A 125 5.27 1.06 -8.00
N MET A 126 4.07 1.58 -8.18
CA MET A 126 2.87 0.81 -8.49
C MET A 126 2.01 1.53 -9.53
N GLU A 127 1.12 0.80 -10.18
CA GLU A 127 0.17 1.39 -11.11
C GLU A 127 -0.67 2.48 -10.43
N TYR A 128 -0.98 3.54 -11.19
CA TYR A 128 -1.95 4.53 -10.75
C TYR A 128 -3.37 4.10 -11.12
N ILE A 129 -4.21 3.93 -10.11
CA ILE A 129 -5.62 3.60 -10.29
C ILE A 129 -6.41 4.91 -10.33
N SER A 130 -6.93 5.27 -11.50
CA SER A 130 -7.83 6.41 -11.64
C SER A 130 -9.21 6.05 -11.09
N GLY A 131 -9.57 6.63 -9.96
CA GLY A 131 -10.82 6.33 -9.27
C GLY A 131 -10.89 6.94 -7.88
N PHE A 132 -11.80 6.44 -7.06
CA PHE A 132 -12.03 6.92 -5.71
C PHE A 132 -12.02 5.78 -4.71
N SER A 133 -11.56 6.04 -3.47
CA SER A 133 -11.67 5.04 -2.41
C SER A 133 -13.14 4.86 -1.99
N LEU A 134 -13.47 3.67 -1.49
CA LEU A 134 -14.78 3.43 -0.89
C LEU A 134 -15.06 4.36 0.29
N LYS A 135 -14.00 4.73 1.05
CA LYS A 135 -14.11 5.74 2.11
C LYS A 135 -14.60 7.08 1.56
N TYR A 136 -13.98 7.60 0.50
CA TYR A 136 -14.40 8.85 -0.14
C TYR A 136 -15.84 8.77 -0.66
N MET A 137 -16.22 7.63 -1.24
CA MET A 137 -17.58 7.41 -1.74
C MET A 137 -18.60 7.45 -0.62
N LEU A 138 -18.32 6.84 0.54
CA LEU A 138 -19.18 6.91 1.74
C LEU A 138 -19.30 8.33 2.25
N GLU A 139 -18.19 9.05 2.40
CA GLU A 139 -18.18 10.44 2.90
C GLU A 139 -18.98 11.37 1.99
N LYS A 140 -18.95 11.12 0.68
CA LYS A 140 -19.63 11.96 -0.30
C LYS A 140 -21.10 11.59 -0.54
N ASN A 141 -21.42 10.31 -0.58
CA ASN A 141 -22.71 9.80 -1.05
C ASN A 141 -23.54 9.12 0.05
N GLY A 142 -22.96 8.89 1.23
CA GLY A 142 -23.56 8.06 2.27
C GLY A 142 -23.48 6.57 1.94
N ILE A 143 -24.39 5.78 2.51
CA ILE A 143 -24.46 4.32 2.31
C ILE A 143 -24.62 3.96 0.83
N LEU A 144 -24.03 2.84 0.45
CA LEU A 144 -24.07 2.36 -0.93
C LEU A 144 -25.20 1.35 -1.15
N PRO A 145 -25.77 1.25 -2.37
CA PRO A 145 -26.77 0.25 -2.71
C PRO A 145 -26.22 -1.18 -2.49
N GLU A 146 -27.03 -2.06 -1.92
CA GLU A 146 -26.66 -3.44 -1.59
C GLU A 146 -26.02 -4.19 -2.77
N ALA A 147 -26.63 -4.13 -3.95
CA ALA A 147 -26.10 -4.80 -5.14
C ALA A 147 -24.69 -4.33 -5.52
N THR A 148 -24.39 -3.03 -5.29
CA THR A 148 -23.07 -2.44 -5.51
C THR A 148 -22.07 -2.95 -4.48
N VAL A 149 -22.46 -3.00 -3.21
CA VAL A 149 -21.62 -3.51 -2.12
C VAL A 149 -21.30 -4.99 -2.34
N LEU A 150 -22.29 -5.81 -2.67
CA LEU A 150 -22.10 -7.24 -2.96
C LEU A 150 -21.12 -7.46 -4.13
N LYS A 151 -21.21 -6.64 -5.19
CA LYS A 151 -20.23 -6.67 -6.29
C LYS A 151 -18.81 -6.44 -5.78
N TYR A 152 -18.58 -5.39 -4.98
CA TYR A 152 -17.26 -5.04 -4.49
C TYR A 152 -16.73 -6.08 -3.50
N VAL A 153 -17.56 -6.56 -2.58
CA VAL A 153 -17.19 -7.60 -1.61
C VAL A 153 -16.79 -8.89 -2.33
N ARG A 154 -17.51 -9.28 -3.39
CA ARG A 154 -17.13 -10.43 -4.21
C ARG A 154 -15.78 -10.24 -4.88
N GLN A 155 -15.52 -9.08 -5.52
CA GLN A 155 -14.26 -8.79 -6.20
C GLN A 155 -13.07 -8.80 -5.23
N ILE A 156 -13.23 -8.20 -4.03
CA ILE A 156 -12.21 -8.23 -2.99
C ILE A 156 -12.05 -9.63 -2.40
N GLY A 157 -13.15 -10.39 -2.24
CA GLY A 157 -13.08 -11.79 -1.82
C GLY A 157 -12.26 -12.66 -2.79
N GLU A 158 -12.41 -12.47 -4.10
CA GLU A 158 -11.60 -13.14 -5.14
C GLU A 158 -10.11 -12.74 -5.04
N ALA A 159 -9.83 -11.46 -4.78
CA ALA A 159 -8.47 -10.96 -4.55
C ALA A 159 -7.84 -11.58 -3.29
N LEU A 160 -8.59 -11.64 -2.19
CA LEU A 160 -8.14 -12.26 -0.94
C LEU A 160 -7.89 -13.76 -1.09
N GLN A 161 -8.80 -14.48 -1.74
CA GLN A 161 -8.58 -15.91 -2.04
C GLN A 161 -7.25 -16.12 -2.76
N PHE A 162 -6.97 -15.32 -3.78
CA PHE A 162 -5.74 -15.41 -4.57
C PHE A 162 -4.46 -15.20 -3.74
N VAL A 163 -4.45 -14.24 -2.79
CA VAL A 163 -3.28 -14.02 -1.94
C VAL A 163 -3.22 -15.02 -0.79
N HIS A 164 -4.35 -15.48 -0.27
CA HIS A 164 -4.40 -16.53 0.75
C HIS A 164 -3.85 -17.86 0.23
N ASP A 165 -4.11 -18.21 -1.03
CA ASP A 165 -3.53 -19.39 -1.69
C ASP A 165 -2.00 -19.33 -1.79
N LYS A 166 -1.43 -18.14 -1.63
CA LYS A 166 0.03 -17.88 -1.56
C LYS A 166 0.53 -17.67 -0.13
N SER A 167 -0.29 -18.00 0.86
CA SER A 167 0.01 -17.80 2.29
C SER A 167 0.32 -16.34 2.65
N ILE A 168 -0.36 -15.39 2.02
CA ILE A 168 -0.24 -13.95 2.28
C ILE A 168 -1.54 -13.46 2.93
N LEU A 169 -1.45 -12.76 4.06
CA LEU A 169 -2.55 -12.03 4.69
C LEU A 169 -2.40 -10.54 4.44
N HIS A 170 -3.50 -9.85 4.17
CA HIS A 170 -3.52 -8.40 3.96
C HIS A 170 -3.49 -7.60 5.28
N LEU A 171 -4.32 -7.98 6.25
CA LEU A 171 -4.42 -7.46 7.62
C LEU A 171 -4.84 -5.99 7.77
N ASP A 172 -5.22 -5.30 6.69
CA ASP A 172 -5.70 -3.91 6.72
C ASP A 172 -6.81 -3.65 5.70
N ILE A 173 -7.78 -4.57 5.60
CA ILE A 173 -8.96 -4.41 4.74
C ILE A 173 -9.89 -3.38 5.37
N LYS A 174 -10.13 -2.28 4.65
CA LYS A 174 -11.02 -1.17 5.05
C LYS A 174 -11.39 -0.31 3.84
N PRO A 175 -12.42 0.53 3.92
CA PRO A 175 -12.88 1.33 2.79
C PRO A 175 -11.81 2.26 2.18
N SER A 176 -10.83 2.73 2.96
CA SER A 176 -9.75 3.58 2.44
C SER A 176 -8.72 2.82 1.60
N ASN A 177 -8.62 1.49 1.77
CA ASN A 177 -7.67 0.63 1.08
C ASN A 177 -8.30 -0.13 -0.12
N ILE A 178 -9.52 0.27 -0.51
CA ILE A 178 -10.22 -0.25 -1.68
C ILE A 178 -10.56 0.94 -2.59
N LEU A 179 -9.97 0.96 -3.79
CA LEU A 179 -10.29 1.95 -4.83
C LEU A 179 -11.30 1.36 -5.81
N ILE A 180 -12.21 2.19 -6.27
CA ILE A 180 -13.10 1.86 -7.39
C ILE A 180 -12.53 2.55 -8.62
N ASP A 181 -12.10 1.73 -9.60
CA ASP A 181 -11.52 2.23 -10.83
C ASP A 181 -12.58 2.83 -11.78
N LYS A 182 -12.12 3.44 -12.88
CA LYS A 182 -12.99 4.05 -13.89
C LYS A 182 -13.97 3.07 -14.55
N ASN A 183 -13.72 1.77 -14.45
CA ASN A 183 -14.60 0.71 -14.98
C ASN A 183 -15.59 0.22 -13.92
N GLY A 184 -15.58 0.81 -12.72
CA GLY A 184 -16.44 0.43 -11.60
C GLY A 184 -16.02 -0.88 -10.93
N ASN A 185 -14.75 -1.26 -11.01
CA ASN A 185 -14.21 -2.44 -10.32
C ASN A 185 -13.46 -2.06 -9.06
N ALA A 186 -13.62 -2.85 -8.02
CA ALA A 186 -12.87 -2.70 -6.77
C ALA A 186 -11.44 -3.19 -6.95
N ARG A 187 -10.49 -2.39 -6.47
CA ARG A 187 -9.05 -2.66 -6.52
C ARG A 187 -8.48 -2.55 -5.12
N LEU A 188 -7.94 -3.64 -4.59
CA LEU A 188 -7.29 -3.69 -3.30
C LEU A 188 -5.90 -3.05 -3.41
N ILE A 189 -5.63 -2.11 -2.51
CA ILE A 189 -4.36 -1.38 -2.44
C ILE A 189 -3.75 -1.52 -1.05
N ASP A 190 -2.51 -1.12 -0.91
CA ASP A 190 -1.79 -0.98 0.36
C ASP A 190 -1.62 -2.24 1.20
N PHE A 191 -0.70 -3.08 0.77
CA PHE A 191 -0.22 -4.25 1.53
C PHE A 191 0.87 -3.90 2.58
N GLY A 192 0.89 -2.68 3.09
CA GLY A 192 1.96 -2.16 3.96
C GLY A 192 2.07 -2.81 5.33
N VAL A 193 1.08 -3.60 5.74
CA VAL A 193 1.07 -4.39 6.99
C VAL A 193 0.82 -5.88 6.73
N SER A 194 0.87 -6.31 5.47
CA SER A 194 0.66 -7.70 5.09
C SER A 194 1.71 -8.62 5.72
N LYS A 195 1.32 -9.87 5.91
CA LYS A 195 2.19 -10.93 6.43
C LYS A 195 2.23 -12.09 5.44
N ARG A 196 3.41 -12.68 5.26
CA ARG A 196 3.59 -13.94 4.56
C ARG A 196 4.04 -15.00 5.55
N TYR A 197 3.53 -16.21 5.37
CA TYR A 197 3.87 -17.40 6.13
C TYR A 197 4.66 -18.37 5.24
N ASP A 198 5.60 -19.09 5.82
CA ASP A 198 6.33 -20.14 5.13
C ASP A 198 5.56 -21.47 5.08
N ILE A 199 6.20 -22.53 4.56
CA ILE A 199 5.60 -23.87 4.42
C ILE A 199 5.26 -24.48 5.80
N GLU A 200 5.99 -24.10 6.85
CA GLU A 200 5.76 -24.56 8.23
C GLU A 200 4.71 -23.70 8.94
N GLN A 201 4.11 -22.71 8.24
CA GLN A 201 3.15 -21.75 8.76
C GLN A 201 3.71 -20.84 9.87
N GLU A 202 5.02 -20.72 9.97
CA GLU A 202 5.67 -19.79 10.86
C GLU A 202 5.71 -18.38 10.26
N GLU A 203 5.51 -17.37 11.10
CA GLU A 203 5.60 -15.97 10.70
C GLU A 203 7.04 -15.62 10.32
N THR A 204 7.26 -15.22 9.07
CA THR A 204 8.58 -14.83 8.59
C THR A 204 9.06 -13.47 9.10
N SER A 205 8.23 -12.74 9.87
CA SER A 205 8.59 -11.42 10.38
C SER A 205 7.68 -10.92 11.50
N THR A 206 8.28 -10.39 12.58
CA THR A 206 7.56 -9.67 13.65
C THR A 206 7.11 -8.28 13.15
N THR A 207 5.83 -8.01 13.11
CA THR A 207 5.30 -6.68 12.73
C THR A 207 4.64 -6.01 13.91
N MET A 208 4.93 -4.72 14.13
CA MET A 208 4.00 -3.88 14.86
C MET A 208 2.76 -3.68 13.98
N LEU A 209 1.67 -4.33 14.33
CA LEU A 209 0.39 -4.16 13.63
C LEU A 209 -0.15 -2.78 13.96
N THR A 210 -0.31 -1.95 12.93
CA THR A 210 -1.14 -0.75 13.05
C THR A 210 -2.57 -1.20 12.90
N LEU A 211 -3.29 -1.30 14.02
CA LEU A 211 -4.65 -1.78 14.01
C LEU A 211 -5.61 -0.71 13.50
N SER A 212 -6.37 -1.01 12.49
CA SER A 212 -7.46 -0.15 12.00
C SER A 212 -8.69 -0.37 12.86
N LYS A 213 -8.91 0.56 13.82
CA LYS A 213 -10.04 0.48 14.77
C LYS A 213 -11.37 0.29 14.02
N GLY A 214 -12.14 -0.71 14.43
CA GLY A 214 -13.43 -1.07 13.86
C GLY A 214 -13.36 -2.04 12.67
N PHE A 215 -12.15 -2.28 12.10
CA PHE A 215 -11.94 -3.21 10.99
C PHE A 215 -11.02 -4.37 11.35
N ALA A 216 -10.08 -4.16 12.30
CA ALA A 216 -9.19 -5.22 12.75
C ALA A 216 -9.94 -6.28 13.55
N SER A 217 -9.65 -7.55 13.28
CA SER A 217 -10.21 -8.68 14.03
C SER A 217 -9.61 -8.80 15.44
N ILE A 218 -10.27 -9.56 16.30
CA ILE A 218 -9.79 -9.74 17.68
C ILE A 218 -8.41 -10.40 17.72
N GLU A 219 -8.13 -11.31 16.80
CA GLU A 219 -6.84 -11.99 16.68
C GLU A 219 -5.69 -11.04 16.35
N GLN A 220 -5.98 -9.89 15.73
CA GLN A 220 -4.98 -8.86 15.45
C GLN A 220 -4.65 -8.02 16.69
N TYR A 221 -5.56 -7.93 17.67
CA TYR A 221 -5.30 -7.28 18.98
C TYR A 221 -4.49 -8.18 19.91
N ASP A 222 -4.57 -9.49 19.71
CA ASP A 222 -3.74 -10.47 20.38
C ASP A 222 -2.55 -10.80 19.45
N ASN A 223 -1.35 -10.37 19.84
CA ASN A 223 -0.14 -10.59 19.03
C ASN A 223 0.16 -12.08 18.78
N GLU A 224 -0.40 -12.99 19.61
CA GLU A 224 -0.26 -14.43 19.43
C GLU A 224 -1.24 -14.96 18.35
N GLY A 225 -2.38 -14.29 18.15
CA GLY A 225 -3.43 -14.76 17.25
C GLY A 225 -3.11 -14.70 15.76
N THR A 226 -2.03 -14.00 15.37
CA THR A 226 -1.57 -13.90 13.96
C THR A 226 -0.21 -14.57 13.72
N GLN A 227 0.27 -15.38 14.64
CA GLN A 227 1.54 -16.11 14.49
C GLN A 227 1.43 -17.26 13.49
N VAL A 228 0.25 -17.86 13.38
CA VAL A 228 -0.06 -18.93 12.44
C VAL A 228 -0.95 -18.42 11.32
N PHE A 229 -0.70 -18.88 10.10
CA PHE A 229 -1.51 -18.50 8.94
C PHE A 229 -2.99 -18.88 9.14
N SER A 230 -3.84 -17.87 9.06
CA SER A 230 -5.28 -18.04 9.04
C SER A 230 -5.93 -16.90 8.23
N PRO A 231 -6.80 -17.16 7.27
CA PRO A 231 -7.50 -16.11 6.51
C PRO A 231 -8.57 -15.35 7.31
N ARG A 232 -8.90 -15.83 8.53
CA ARG A 232 -9.99 -15.27 9.36
C ARG A 232 -9.89 -13.76 9.61
N PRO A 233 -8.72 -13.16 9.92
CA PRO A 233 -8.60 -11.71 10.11
C PRO A 233 -9.05 -10.92 8.89
N ASP A 234 -8.64 -11.32 7.68
CA ASP A 234 -9.02 -10.64 6.44
C ASP A 234 -10.51 -10.82 6.14
N ILE A 235 -11.09 -12.00 6.40
CA ILE A 235 -12.52 -12.27 6.24
C ILE A 235 -13.35 -11.41 7.19
N TYR A 236 -12.93 -11.30 8.46
CA TYR A 236 -13.55 -10.40 9.45
C TYR A 236 -13.52 -8.95 8.94
N SER A 237 -12.36 -8.46 8.52
CA SER A 237 -12.17 -7.08 8.06
C SER A 237 -12.99 -6.79 6.80
N LEU A 238 -13.15 -7.77 5.90
CA LEU A 238 -14.04 -7.68 4.74
C LEU A 238 -15.52 -7.58 5.16
N GLY A 239 -15.95 -8.39 6.13
CA GLY A 239 -17.29 -8.31 6.73
C GLY A 239 -17.57 -6.97 7.40
N ALA A 240 -16.62 -6.46 8.20
CA ALA A 240 -16.69 -5.14 8.83
C ALA A 240 -16.76 -4.02 7.79
N THR A 241 -15.99 -4.14 6.68
CA THR A 241 -16.06 -3.21 5.54
C THR A 241 -17.42 -3.25 4.88
N MET A 242 -17.97 -4.44 4.61
CA MET A 242 -19.31 -4.60 4.04
C MET A 242 -20.38 -3.95 4.93
N TYR A 243 -20.33 -4.21 6.23
CA TYR A 243 -21.25 -3.61 7.21
C TYR A 243 -21.18 -2.09 7.17
N ASN A 244 -19.97 -1.51 7.21
CA ASN A 244 -19.77 -0.07 7.15
C ASN A 244 -20.34 0.55 5.85
N LEU A 245 -20.17 -0.11 4.71
CA LEU A 245 -20.69 0.37 3.42
C LEU A 245 -22.23 0.38 3.33
N LEU A 246 -22.89 -0.47 4.12
CA LEU A 246 -24.36 -0.62 4.11
C LEU A 246 -25.06 0.19 5.20
N THR A 247 -24.37 0.60 6.27
CA THR A 247 -25.04 1.11 7.48
C THR A 247 -24.53 2.45 8.00
N CYS A 248 -23.35 2.93 7.58
CA CYS A 248 -22.71 4.15 8.15
C CYS A 248 -22.82 5.37 7.27
#